data_30a20d2eaa6b814c75fcf4a4510bda50
#
_entry.id   30a20d2eaa6b814c75fcf4a4510bda50
#
_cell.length_a   1.000
_cell.length_b   1.000
_cell.length_c   1.000
_cell.angle_alpha   90.00
_cell.angle_beta   90.00
_cell.angle_gamma   90.00
#
_symmetry.space_group_name_H-M   'P 1'
#
loop_
_entity.id
_entity.type
_entity.pdbx_description
1 polymer ?
#
loop_
_entity_poly.entity_id
_entity_poly.type
_entity_poly.pdbx_seq_one_letter_code
_entity_poly.pdbx_strand_id
1 'polypeptide(L)'
;MNLHIPVFLIIIIWLCGCAETTITENPSICELKGKALGTTWSVKVLTATDFSLEDLRTDITQKLEECDKIFSHWRPDAELYQFNGALTTTPISIHPQLLTLLKHSKWIHKQSGGTFDPTIAPIVNLWGFGPVGKTRSTIPTDKQIGEALSLTGMNKVELLRKGLVRKKLPALQLDFSGSAKGEIIDQICTLLQGWNFNNFLVEIGGEVRAHGKGRNGKGWVCLLYTSPSPRDGLLS
;
A
#
# COMPACT_ATOMS: atom_id res chain seq x y z
N MET A 1 -17.11 -89.61 -26.72
CA MET A 1 -17.76 -88.70 -25.79
C MET A 1 -16.65 -87.85 -25.19
N ASN A 2 -16.31 -86.72 -25.86
CA ASN A 2 -15.14 -85.89 -25.51
C ASN A 2 -15.64 -84.68 -24.73
N LEU A 3 -15.23 -84.60 -23.49
CA LEU A 3 -15.57 -83.47 -22.57
C LEU A 3 -14.51 -82.40 -22.69
N HIS A 4 -14.85 -81.32 -23.33
CA HIS A 4 -14.01 -80.06 -23.35
C HIS A 4 -14.25 -79.24 -22.12
N ILE A 5 -13.22 -79.06 -21.29
CA ILE A 5 -13.21 -78.08 -20.15
C ILE A 5 -12.57 -76.81 -20.66
N PRO A 6 -13.23 -75.68 -20.59
CA PRO A 6 -12.62 -74.36 -20.90
C PRO A 6 -11.74 -73.87 -19.74
N VAL A 7 -10.47 -73.65 -20.03
CA VAL A 7 -9.55 -72.98 -19.10
C VAL A 7 -9.86 -71.46 -19.09
N PHE A 8 -10.40 -70.95 -17.98
CA PHE A 8 -10.52 -69.55 -17.74
C PHE A 8 -9.20 -68.96 -17.23
N LEU A 9 -8.57 -68.17 -18.09
CA LEU A 9 -7.33 -67.46 -17.75
C LEU A 9 -7.73 -66.17 -16.92
N ILE A 10 -7.52 -66.18 -15.61
CA ILE A 10 -7.70 -65.02 -14.75
C ILE A 10 -6.46 -64.16 -14.84
N ILE A 11 -6.57 -63.03 -15.55
CA ILE A 11 -5.55 -61.98 -15.57
C ILE A 11 -5.73 -61.11 -14.33
N ILE A 12 -4.88 -61.29 -13.33
CA ILE A 12 -4.79 -60.40 -12.17
C ILE A 12 -3.96 -59.19 -12.59
N ILE A 13 -4.65 -58.05 -12.87
CA ILE A 13 -4.00 -56.78 -13.08
C ILE A 13 -3.62 -56.22 -11.70
N TRP A 14 -2.33 -56.28 -11.38
CA TRP A 14 -1.77 -55.54 -10.25
C TRP A 14 -1.75 -54.06 -10.61
N LEU A 15 -2.74 -53.30 -10.12
CA LEU A 15 -2.68 -51.84 -10.06
C LEU A 15 -1.69 -51.46 -8.99
N CYS A 16 -0.43 -51.24 -9.38
CA CYS A 16 0.55 -50.58 -8.55
C CYS A 16 0.15 -49.12 -8.47
N GLY A 17 -0.70 -48.78 -7.51
CA GLY A 17 -1.01 -47.38 -7.16
C GLY A 17 0.26 -46.77 -6.56
N CYS A 18 1.01 -46.01 -7.35
CA CYS A 18 1.95 -45.04 -6.80
C CYS A 18 1.15 -44.06 -5.98
N ALA A 19 1.07 -44.27 -4.67
CA ALA A 19 0.69 -43.22 -3.76
C ALA A 19 1.81 -42.15 -3.84
N GLU A 20 1.56 -41.09 -4.60
CA GLU A 20 2.33 -39.86 -4.44
C GLU A 20 2.18 -39.43 -2.98
N THR A 21 3.20 -39.70 -2.17
CA THR A 21 3.36 -39.09 -0.88
C THR A 21 3.60 -37.60 -1.14
N THR A 22 2.53 -36.83 -1.22
CA THR A 22 2.59 -35.37 -1.09
C THR A 22 3.17 -35.11 0.28
N ILE A 23 4.46 -34.83 0.36
CA ILE A 23 5.09 -34.26 1.54
C ILE A 23 4.44 -32.88 1.67
N THR A 24 3.42 -32.78 2.51
CA THR A 24 2.87 -31.49 2.92
C THR A 24 3.89 -30.87 3.84
N GLU A 25 4.84 -30.12 3.27
CA GLU A 25 5.71 -29.31 4.09
C GLU A 25 4.85 -28.39 4.94
N ASN A 26 5.14 -28.34 6.24
CA ASN A 26 4.47 -27.42 7.14
C ASN A 26 4.75 -25.98 6.65
N PRO A 27 3.72 -25.15 6.43
CA PRO A 27 3.93 -23.82 5.93
C PRO A 27 4.85 -23.03 6.87
N SER A 28 5.88 -22.43 6.31
CA SER A 28 6.83 -21.58 7.02
C SER A 28 6.54 -20.11 6.76
N ILE A 29 6.91 -19.25 7.73
CA ILE A 29 6.87 -17.81 7.55
C ILE A 29 8.20 -17.37 6.96
N CYS A 30 8.12 -16.76 5.78
CA CYS A 30 9.22 -16.02 5.20
C CYS A 30 9.00 -14.51 5.42
N GLU A 31 10.03 -13.80 5.87
CA GLU A 31 9.96 -12.36 6.14
C GLU A 31 10.99 -11.60 5.31
N LEU A 32 10.50 -10.59 4.58
CA LEU A 32 11.30 -9.60 3.87
C LEU A 32 11.15 -8.24 4.53
N LYS A 33 12.25 -7.50 4.62
CA LYS A 33 12.29 -6.15 5.21
C LYS A 33 13.18 -5.23 4.38
N GLY A 34 12.88 -3.94 4.45
CA GLY A 34 13.69 -2.91 3.80
C GLY A 34 13.31 -1.50 4.20
N LYS A 35 13.87 -0.54 3.46
CA LYS A 35 13.56 0.88 3.59
C LYS A 35 13.05 1.41 2.25
N ALA A 36 11.97 2.15 2.26
CA ALA A 36 11.42 2.87 1.11
C ALA A 36 10.48 3.98 1.60
N LEU A 37 10.12 4.94 0.74
CA LEU A 37 9.11 5.96 1.06
C LEU A 37 9.44 6.76 2.33
N GLY A 38 10.72 6.93 2.66
CA GLY A 38 11.17 7.60 3.88
C GLY A 38 10.92 6.83 5.18
N THR A 39 10.53 5.55 5.12
CA THR A 39 10.23 4.70 6.28
C THR A 39 10.75 3.27 6.09
N THR A 40 10.36 2.36 6.99
CA THR A 40 10.61 0.92 6.86
C THR A 40 9.39 0.20 6.29
N TRP A 41 9.64 -0.95 5.69
CA TRP A 41 8.58 -1.88 5.27
C TRP A 41 8.94 -3.31 5.67
N SER A 42 7.91 -4.12 5.89
CA SER A 42 8.04 -5.56 6.06
C SER A 42 6.91 -6.32 5.36
N VAL A 43 7.26 -7.46 4.80
CA VAL A 43 6.33 -8.41 4.18
C VAL A 43 6.58 -9.78 4.77
N LYS A 44 5.54 -10.39 5.34
CA LYS A 44 5.55 -11.76 5.82
C LYS A 44 4.64 -12.60 4.95
N VAL A 45 5.16 -13.69 4.41
CA VAL A 45 4.40 -14.66 3.61
C VAL A 45 4.41 -16.01 4.33
N LEU A 46 3.25 -16.61 4.50
CA LEU A 46 3.11 -17.98 5.00
C LEU A 46 2.82 -18.90 3.80
N THR A 47 3.77 -19.74 3.46
CA THR A 47 3.69 -20.65 2.31
C THR A 47 4.41 -21.96 2.57
N ALA A 48 3.96 -23.02 1.92
CA ALA A 48 4.65 -24.30 1.81
C ALA A 48 5.28 -24.48 0.40
N THR A 49 5.12 -23.50 -0.48
CA THR A 49 5.62 -23.57 -1.86
C THR A 49 6.99 -22.90 -1.94
N ASP A 50 7.93 -23.56 -2.61
CA ASP A 50 9.23 -22.97 -2.93
C ASP A 50 9.08 -21.80 -3.89
N PHE A 51 9.84 -20.74 -3.63
CA PHE A 51 9.91 -19.56 -4.49
C PHE A 51 11.27 -18.86 -4.32
N SER A 52 11.64 -18.06 -5.31
CA SER A 52 12.84 -17.24 -5.23
C SER A 52 12.59 -16.03 -4.31
N LEU A 53 13.23 -16.03 -3.15
CA LEU A 53 13.15 -14.92 -2.19
C LEU A 53 13.74 -13.62 -2.76
N GLU A 54 14.79 -13.76 -3.58
CA GLU A 54 15.47 -12.60 -4.20
C GLU A 54 14.59 -11.98 -5.30
N ASP A 55 13.92 -12.79 -6.10
CA ASP A 55 13.00 -12.28 -7.13
C ASP A 55 11.80 -11.57 -6.49
N LEU A 56 11.23 -12.16 -5.42
CA LEU A 56 10.15 -11.51 -4.68
C LEU A 56 10.61 -10.18 -4.06
N ARG A 57 11.81 -10.14 -3.48
CA ARG A 57 12.40 -8.90 -2.95
C ARG A 57 12.56 -7.85 -4.03
N THR A 58 13.05 -8.25 -5.20
CA THR A 58 13.23 -7.39 -6.36
C THR A 58 11.91 -6.79 -6.81
N ASP A 59 10.89 -7.62 -6.98
CA ASP A 59 9.55 -7.18 -7.41
C ASP A 59 8.91 -6.20 -6.39
N ILE A 60 9.01 -6.51 -5.09
CA ILE A 60 8.51 -5.62 -4.04
C ILE A 60 9.26 -4.28 -4.08
N THR A 61 10.58 -4.31 -4.17
CA THR A 61 11.39 -3.09 -4.16
C THR A 61 11.11 -2.23 -5.40
N GLN A 62 10.99 -2.85 -6.56
CA GLN A 62 10.62 -2.16 -7.79
C GLN A 62 9.23 -1.54 -7.68
N LYS A 63 8.25 -2.27 -7.14
CA LYS A 63 6.89 -1.74 -6.95
C LYS A 63 6.87 -0.56 -6.00
N LEU A 64 7.61 -0.60 -4.90
CA LEU A 64 7.73 0.51 -3.96
C LEU A 64 8.38 1.74 -4.62
N GLU A 65 9.41 1.55 -5.46
CA GLU A 65 10.05 2.64 -6.21
C GLU A 65 9.10 3.25 -7.25
N GLU A 66 8.31 2.42 -7.97
CA GLU A 66 7.28 2.90 -8.89
C GLU A 66 6.23 3.76 -8.16
N CYS A 67 5.77 3.31 -6.99
CA CYS A 67 4.81 4.05 -6.16
C CYS A 67 5.40 5.38 -5.66
N ASP A 68 6.67 5.37 -5.24
CA ASP A 68 7.35 6.58 -4.76
C ASP A 68 7.47 7.64 -5.87
N LYS A 69 7.77 7.23 -7.11
CA LYS A 69 7.78 8.11 -8.29
C LYS A 69 6.42 8.70 -8.63
N ILE A 70 5.34 8.08 -8.21
CA ILE A 70 3.98 8.57 -8.47
C ILE A 70 3.46 9.44 -7.32
N PHE A 71 3.60 8.96 -6.08
CA PHE A 71 2.88 9.51 -4.92
C PHE A 71 3.73 10.42 -4.03
N SER A 72 5.05 10.44 -4.20
CA SER A 72 5.90 11.26 -3.34
C SER A 72 5.76 12.74 -3.64
N HIS A 73 5.53 13.52 -2.61
CA HIS A 73 5.62 14.98 -2.68
C HIS A 73 6.98 15.50 -2.19
N TRP A 74 7.91 14.57 -1.84
CA TRP A 74 9.27 14.90 -1.41
C TRP A 74 10.31 14.78 -2.52
N ARG A 75 10.10 13.88 -3.47
CA ARG A 75 11.02 13.61 -4.58
C ARG A 75 10.78 14.57 -5.74
N PRO A 76 11.78 15.31 -6.21
CA PRO A 76 11.62 16.24 -7.34
C PRO A 76 11.21 15.56 -8.66
N ASP A 77 11.61 14.29 -8.85
CA ASP A 77 11.28 13.48 -10.03
C ASP A 77 9.92 12.78 -9.94
N ALA A 78 9.23 12.90 -8.78
CA ALA A 78 7.91 12.29 -8.60
C ALA A 78 6.78 13.14 -9.19
N GLU A 79 5.76 12.48 -9.70
CA GLU A 79 4.65 13.13 -10.39
C GLU A 79 3.85 14.08 -9.49
N LEU A 80 3.57 13.65 -8.25
CA LEU A 80 2.86 14.51 -7.29
C LEU A 80 3.67 15.77 -6.96
N TYR A 81 5.00 15.66 -6.81
CA TYR A 81 5.86 16.82 -6.62
C TYR A 81 5.76 17.80 -7.79
N GLN A 82 5.85 17.28 -9.03
CA GLN A 82 5.74 18.07 -10.24
C GLN A 82 4.35 18.71 -10.40
N PHE A 83 3.27 17.97 -10.10
CA PHE A 83 1.92 18.49 -10.07
C PHE A 83 1.79 19.65 -9.07
N ASN A 84 2.34 19.51 -7.88
CA ASN A 84 2.33 20.55 -6.85
C ASN A 84 3.13 21.78 -7.26
N GLY A 85 4.27 21.59 -7.92
CA GLY A 85 5.14 22.67 -8.41
C GLY A 85 4.60 23.39 -9.64
N ALA A 86 3.67 22.81 -10.38
CA ALA A 86 3.11 23.41 -11.58
C ALA A 86 2.15 24.57 -11.23
N LEU A 87 2.64 25.81 -11.34
CA LEU A 87 1.87 27.03 -11.05
C LEU A 87 0.96 27.41 -12.22
N THR A 88 -0.02 26.54 -12.53
CA THR A 88 -0.94 26.72 -13.68
C THR A 88 -2.36 26.31 -13.35
N THR A 89 -3.33 26.88 -14.09
CA THR A 89 -4.72 26.43 -14.13
C THR A 89 -5.03 25.63 -15.41
N THR A 90 -4.03 25.43 -16.28
CA THR A 90 -4.17 24.53 -17.43
C THR A 90 -4.34 23.09 -16.96
N PRO A 91 -5.23 22.30 -17.59
CA PRO A 91 -5.38 20.89 -17.25
C PRO A 91 -4.07 20.12 -17.41
N ILE A 92 -3.73 19.33 -16.39
CA ILE A 92 -2.53 18.48 -16.33
C ILE A 92 -2.97 17.04 -16.47
N SER A 93 -2.31 16.26 -17.31
CA SER A 93 -2.47 14.81 -17.35
C SER A 93 -1.67 14.21 -16.19
N ILE A 94 -2.30 13.30 -15.43
CA ILE A 94 -1.66 12.62 -14.32
C ILE A 94 -1.75 11.10 -14.50
N HIS A 95 -0.82 10.39 -13.85
CA HIS A 95 -0.77 8.94 -13.88
C HIS A 95 -2.10 8.32 -13.40
N PRO A 96 -2.58 7.22 -14.01
CA PRO A 96 -3.87 6.61 -13.62
C PRO A 96 -3.97 6.24 -12.14
N GLN A 97 -2.88 5.82 -11.51
CA GLN A 97 -2.85 5.51 -10.07
C GLN A 97 -3.00 6.77 -9.21
N LEU A 98 -2.32 7.87 -9.56
CA LEU A 98 -2.48 9.15 -8.86
C LEU A 98 -3.91 9.69 -9.03
N LEU A 99 -4.49 9.53 -10.22
CA LEU A 99 -5.90 9.87 -10.47
C LEU A 99 -6.85 9.03 -9.62
N THR A 100 -6.59 7.75 -9.47
CA THR A 100 -7.40 6.84 -8.62
C THR A 100 -7.33 7.27 -7.16
N LEU A 101 -6.13 7.52 -6.64
CA LEU A 101 -5.93 8.01 -5.27
C LEU A 101 -6.64 9.37 -5.05
N LEU A 102 -6.56 10.28 -6.01
CA LEU A 102 -7.25 11.57 -5.95
C LEU A 102 -8.78 11.41 -5.95
N LYS A 103 -9.33 10.49 -6.74
CA LYS A 103 -10.77 10.18 -6.74
C LYS A 103 -11.23 9.60 -5.41
N HIS A 104 -10.48 8.65 -4.84
CA HIS A 104 -10.76 8.09 -3.53
C HIS A 104 -10.68 9.18 -2.44
N SER A 105 -9.65 10.00 -2.47
CA SER A 105 -9.48 11.11 -1.53
C SER A 105 -10.62 12.12 -1.61
N LYS A 106 -11.11 12.40 -2.81
CA LYS A 106 -12.28 13.27 -3.01
C LYS A 106 -13.56 12.64 -2.44
N TRP A 107 -13.71 11.33 -2.58
CA TRP A 107 -14.83 10.59 -1.99
C TRP A 107 -14.74 10.62 -0.45
N ILE A 108 -13.57 10.33 0.14
CA ILE A 108 -13.35 10.39 1.60
C ILE A 108 -13.60 11.80 2.13
N HIS A 109 -13.11 12.83 1.45
CA HIS A 109 -13.40 14.24 1.79
C HIS A 109 -14.91 14.50 1.92
N LYS A 110 -15.68 14.03 0.93
CA LYS A 110 -17.13 14.16 0.95
C LYS A 110 -17.79 13.38 2.10
N GLN A 111 -17.37 12.11 2.34
CA GLN A 111 -17.93 11.27 3.40
C GLN A 111 -17.60 11.77 4.81
N SER A 112 -16.43 12.39 4.97
CA SER A 112 -15.96 12.93 6.25
C SER A 112 -16.48 14.35 6.54
N GLY A 113 -17.34 14.90 5.68
CA GLY A 113 -17.79 16.30 5.82
C GLY A 113 -16.64 17.33 5.73
N GLY A 114 -15.56 16.97 4.99
CA GLY A 114 -14.41 17.84 4.78
C GLY A 114 -13.31 17.73 5.84
N THR A 115 -13.44 16.87 6.84
CA THR A 115 -12.39 16.67 7.87
C THR A 115 -11.13 16.04 7.30
N PHE A 116 -11.26 15.20 6.27
CA PHE A 116 -10.14 14.77 5.45
C PHE A 116 -10.06 15.65 4.20
N ASP A 117 -8.98 16.38 4.04
CA ASP A 117 -8.74 17.25 2.88
C ASP A 117 -7.30 17.12 2.36
N PRO A 118 -7.07 16.43 1.24
CA PRO A 118 -5.72 16.29 0.67
C PRO A 118 -5.16 17.61 0.10
N THR A 119 -5.93 18.69 0.04
CA THR A 119 -5.42 20.00 -0.37
C THR A 119 -4.71 20.75 0.75
N ILE A 120 -4.49 20.11 1.91
CA ILE A 120 -3.89 20.68 3.11
C ILE A 120 -2.38 20.97 2.99
N ALA A 121 -1.73 20.57 1.89
CA ALA A 121 -0.29 20.72 1.70
C ALA A 121 0.26 22.14 2.04
N PRO A 122 -0.41 23.27 1.72
CA PRO A 122 0.07 24.59 2.12
C PRO A 122 0.18 24.77 3.65
N ILE A 123 -0.73 24.15 4.40
CA ILE A 123 -0.71 24.18 5.88
C ILE A 123 0.42 23.29 6.39
N VAL A 124 0.57 22.08 5.85
CA VAL A 124 1.64 21.13 6.20
C VAL A 124 3.02 21.77 5.97
N ASN A 125 3.20 22.45 4.83
CA ASN A 125 4.42 23.22 4.52
C ASN A 125 4.63 24.38 5.49
N LEU A 126 3.56 25.11 5.83
CA LEU A 126 3.61 26.24 6.75
C LEU A 126 4.12 25.82 8.13
N TRP A 127 3.72 24.66 8.62
CA TRP A 127 4.15 24.10 9.91
C TRP A 127 5.50 23.38 9.84
N GLY A 128 6.14 23.30 8.65
CA GLY A 128 7.46 22.70 8.46
C GLY A 128 7.47 21.16 8.34
N PHE A 129 6.31 20.56 8.13
CA PHE A 129 6.15 19.10 7.95
C PHE A 129 6.15 18.68 6.47
N GLY A 130 6.19 19.61 5.54
CA GLY A 130 6.23 19.34 4.11
C GLY A 130 7.58 19.65 3.46
N PRO A 131 7.78 19.31 2.17
CA PRO A 131 9.04 19.46 1.47
C PRO A 131 9.50 20.91 1.28
N VAL A 132 8.59 21.85 1.28
CA VAL A 132 8.86 23.30 1.05
C VAL A 132 9.08 24.05 2.36
N GLY A 133 8.77 23.46 3.49
CA GLY A 133 8.94 24.07 4.81
C GLY A 133 10.38 23.97 5.31
N LYS A 134 10.96 25.10 5.76
CA LYS A 134 12.13 25.03 6.65
C LYS A 134 11.63 24.58 8.02
N THR A 135 12.39 23.73 8.71
CA THR A 135 12.14 23.44 10.14
C THR A 135 11.94 24.77 10.86
N ARG A 136 10.70 25.05 11.25
CA ARG A 136 10.38 26.35 11.86
C ARG A 136 10.71 26.32 13.35
N SER A 137 11.39 27.35 13.81
CA SER A 137 11.61 27.62 15.23
C SER A 137 10.45 28.43 15.87
N THR A 138 9.48 28.88 15.06
CA THR A 138 8.41 29.78 15.50
C THR A 138 7.03 29.29 15.04
N ILE A 139 6.04 29.44 15.89
CA ILE A 139 4.63 29.14 15.58
C ILE A 139 4.15 30.13 14.49
N PRO A 140 3.45 29.66 13.44
CA PRO A 140 2.85 30.55 12.44
C PRO A 140 1.83 31.52 13.04
N THR A 141 1.79 32.72 12.52
CA THR A 141 0.79 33.74 12.91
C THR A 141 -0.57 33.39 12.28
N ASP A 142 -1.68 33.92 12.88
CA ASP A 142 -3.04 33.74 12.35
C ASP A 142 -3.16 34.23 10.89
N LYS A 143 -2.47 35.32 10.55
CA LYS A 143 -2.41 35.84 9.18
C LYS A 143 -1.81 34.79 8.22
N GLN A 144 -0.67 34.20 8.57
CA GLN A 144 -0.02 33.17 7.75
C GLN A 144 -0.89 31.90 7.62
N ILE A 145 -1.57 31.51 8.71
CA ILE A 145 -2.52 30.40 8.69
C ILE A 145 -3.69 30.72 7.76
N GLY A 146 -4.27 31.91 7.85
CA GLY A 146 -5.36 32.34 6.97
C GLY A 146 -4.96 32.38 5.49
N GLU A 147 -3.76 32.87 5.16
CA GLU A 147 -3.21 32.86 3.81
C GLU A 147 -3.05 31.42 3.29
N ALA A 148 -2.47 30.50 4.06
CA ALA A 148 -2.29 29.12 3.67
C ALA A 148 -3.64 28.38 3.51
N LEU A 149 -4.61 28.63 4.41
CA LEU A 149 -5.97 28.08 4.29
C LEU A 149 -6.68 28.56 3.02
N SER A 150 -6.44 29.81 2.59
CA SER A 150 -7.03 30.32 1.35
C SER A 150 -6.61 29.54 0.11
N LEU A 151 -5.51 28.79 0.16
CA LEU A 151 -5.01 27.95 -0.91
C LEU A 151 -5.57 26.52 -0.87
N THR A 152 -6.25 26.11 0.20
CA THR A 152 -6.83 24.78 0.37
C THR A 152 -8.28 24.71 -0.14
N GLY A 153 -8.81 23.50 -0.29
CA GLY A 153 -10.21 23.21 -0.61
C GLY A 153 -10.38 22.31 -1.84
N MET A 154 -10.99 21.13 -1.63
CA MET A 154 -11.25 20.15 -2.70
C MET A 154 -12.16 20.64 -3.83
N ASN A 155 -12.97 21.67 -3.60
CA ASN A 155 -13.77 22.35 -4.62
C ASN A 155 -12.92 23.10 -5.66
N LYS A 156 -11.63 23.30 -5.37
CA LYS A 156 -10.64 23.91 -6.26
C LYS A 156 -9.88 22.90 -7.12
N VAL A 157 -10.19 21.60 -6.98
CA VAL A 157 -9.65 20.50 -7.79
C VAL A 157 -10.75 19.98 -8.70
N GLU A 158 -10.57 20.11 -10.00
CA GLU A 158 -11.49 19.58 -11.02
C GLU A 158 -10.92 18.33 -11.67
N LEU A 159 -11.71 17.25 -11.62
CA LEU A 159 -11.45 16.04 -12.40
C LEU A 159 -12.13 16.19 -13.76
N LEU A 160 -11.36 16.15 -14.83
CA LEU A 160 -11.83 16.29 -16.18
C LEU A 160 -11.85 14.92 -16.90
N ARG A 161 -12.39 14.89 -18.12
CA ARG A 161 -12.35 13.68 -18.95
C ARG A 161 -10.90 13.33 -19.34
N LYS A 162 -10.68 12.07 -19.72
CA LYS A 162 -9.37 11.53 -20.16
C LYS A 162 -8.23 11.65 -19.12
N GLY A 163 -8.54 11.63 -17.84
CA GLY A 163 -7.52 11.64 -16.78
C GLY A 163 -6.86 13.00 -16.55
N LEU A 164 -7.43 14.07 -17.05
CA LEU A 164 -6.94 15.43 -16.83
C LEU A 164 -7.43 15.95 -15.48
N VAL A 165 -6.58 16.68 -14.79
CA VAL A 165 -6.88 17.38 -13.55
C VAL A 165 -6.54 18.87 -13.69
N ARG A 166 -7.47 19.72 -13.27
CA ARG A 166 -7.27 21.17 -13.26
C ARG A 166 -7.25 21.70 -11.85
N LYS A 167 -6.26 22.53 -11.56
CA LYS A 167 -6.24 23.37 -10.35
C LYS A 167 -6.97 24.69 -10.66
N LYS A 168 -7.94 25.10 -9.85
CA LYS A 168 -8.59 26.43 -9.99
C LYS A 168 -7.70 27.54 -9.43
N LEU A 169 -6.77 27.21 -8.55
CA LEU A 169 -5.71 28.11 -8.08
C LEU A 169 -4.36 27.53 -8.50
N PRO A 170 -3.48 28.31 -9.15
CA PRO A 170 -2.15 27.84 -9.57
C PRO A 170 -1.33 27.27 -8.40
N ALA A 171 -1.38 27.92 -7.24
CA ALA A 171 -0.63 27.53 -6.05
C ALA A 171 -1.27 26.41 -5.21
N LEU A 172 -2.40 25.81 -5.66
CA LEU A 172 -3.00 24.66 -4.98
C LEU A 172 -2.03 23.48 -5.01
N GLN A 173 -1.87 22.83 -3.85
CA GLN A 173 -1.02 21.66 -3.68
C GLN A 173 -1.79 20.53 -3.00
N LEU A 174 -1.39 19.30 -3.26
CA LEU A 174 -1.97 18.08 -2.69
C LEU A 174 -0.96 17.40 -1.77
N ASP A 175 -1.46 16.85 -0.67
CA ASP A 175 -0.75 15.98 0.26
C ASP A 175 -1.57 14.72 0.51
N PHE A 176 -1.03 13.57 0.12
CA PHE A 176 -1.66 12.27 0.31
C PHE A 176 -1.02 11.47 1.46
N SER A 177 -0.28 12.10 2.37
CA SER A 177 0.37 11.40 3.51
C SER A 177 -0.61 10.58 4.33
N GLY A 178 -1.88 10.98 4.41
CA GLY A 178 -2.93 10.24 5.12
C GLY A 178 -3.59 9.12 4.31
N SER A 179 -3.22 8.87 3.05
CA SER A 179 -3.88 7.85 2.21
C SER A 179 -2.94 7.10 1.26
N ALA A 180 -1.80 7.69 0.88
CA ALA A 180 -0.90 7.07 -0.10
C ALA A 180 -0.29 5.76 0.40
N LYS A 181 0.06 5.64 1.69
CA LYS A 181 0.63 4.40 2.22
C LYS A 181 -0.37 3.24 2.14
N GLY A 182 -1.64 3.47 2.43
CA GLY A 182 -2.69 2.47 2.27
C GLY A 182 -2.83 2.00 0.83
N GLU A 183 -2.82 2.93 -0.15
CA GLU A 183 -2.82 2.60 -1.58
C GLU A 183 -1.59 1.77 -1.98
N ILE A 184 -0.41 2.12 -1.50
CA ILE A 184 0.83 1.39 -1.79
C ILE A 184 0.77 -0.03 -1.19
N ILE A 185 0.28 -0.17 0.04
CA ILE A 185 0.07 -1.49 0.67
C ILE A 185 -0.87 -2.35 -0.18
N ASP A 186 -1.94 -1.78 -0.71
CA ASP A 186 -2.88 -2.49 -1.56
C ASP A 186 -2.23 -2.98 -2.86
N GLN A 187 -1.32 -2.20 -3.43
CA GLN A 187 -0.55 -2.62 -4.61
C GLN A 187 0.44 -3.74 -4.28
N ILE A 188 1.12 -3.69 -3.13
CA ILE A 188 1.97 -4.80 -2.66
C ILE A 188 1.14 -6.05 -2.40
N CYS A 189 -0.05 -5.92 -1.80
CA CYS A 189 -0.96 -7.06 -1.62
C CYS A 189 -1.36 -7.70 -2.97
N THR A 190 -1.65 -6.87 -3.97
CA THR A 190 -1.97 -7.34 -5.33
C THR A 190 -0.78 -8.05 -5.97
N LEU A 191 0.44 -7.53 -5.80
CA LEU A 191 1.67 -8.18 -6.26
C LEU A 191 1.84 -9.55 -5.61
N LEU A 192 1.67 -9.66 -4.29
CA LEU A 192 1.77 -10.94 -3.56
C LEU A 192 0.71 -11.95 -4.02
N GLN A 193 -0.50 -11.50 -4.32
CA GLN A 193 -1.54 -12.37 -4.92
C GLN A 193 -1.15 -12.83 -6.32
N GLY A 194 -0.47 -12.00 -7.12
CA GLY A 194 0.10 -12.39 -8.41
C GLY A 194 1.18 -13.49 -8.29
N TRP A 195 1.88 -13.54 -7.16
CA TRP A 195 2.79 -14.63 -6.78
C TRP A 195 2.05 -15.88 -6.22
N ASN A 196 0.71 -15.91 -6.29
CA ASN A 196 -0.16 -16.93 -5.70
C ASN A 196 -0.06 -17.08 -4.17
N PHE A 197 0.42 -16.07 -3.46
CA PHE A 197 0.38 -16.08 -2.01
C PHE A 197 -1.02 -15.69 -1.50
N ASN A 198 -1.60 -16.55 -0.67
CA ASN A 198 -2.93 -16.38 -0.08
C ASN A 198 -2.87 -16.15 1.44
N ASN A 199 -1.67 -16.03 2.01
CA ASN A 199 -1.45 -15.86 3.44
C ASN A 199 -0.24 -14.94 3.65
N PHE A 200 -0.51 -13.67 3.89
CA PHE A 200 0.56 -12.68 4.05
C PHE A 200 0.15 -11.51 4.96
N LEU A 201 1.16 -10.79 5.44
CA LEU A 201 1.02 -9.54 6.17
C LEU A 201 2.02 -8.54 5.57
N VAL A 202 1.53 -7.37 5.20
CA VAL A 202 2.30 -6.24 4.69
C VAL A 202 2.23 -5.11 5.71
N GLU A 203 3.38 -4.53 6.03
CA GLU A 203 3.49 -3.36 6.90
C GLU A 203 4.39 -2.31 6.22
N ILE A 204 3.94 -1.06 6.19
CA ILE A 204 4.72 0.08 5.68
C ILE A 204 4.51 1.27 6.63
N GLY A 205 5.57 1.66 7.34
CA GLY A 205 5.55 2.84 8.21
C GLY A 205 4.45 2.81 9.28
N GLY A 206 4.17 1.63 9.85
CA GLY A 206 3.16 1.41 10.87
C GLY A 206 1.76 1.10 10.35
N GLU A 207 1.46 1.30 9.06
CA GLU A 207 0.21 0.87 8.46
C GLU A 207 0.30 -0.60 8.06
N VAL A 208 -0.73 -1.40 8.36
CA VAL A 208 -0.70 -2.86 8.21
C VAL A 208 -1.91 -3.36 7.44
N ARG A 209 -1.67 -4.28 6.50
CA ARG A 209 -2.72 -5.09 5.87
C ARG A 209 -2.35 -6.56 5.91
N ALA A 210 -3.30 -7.40 6.34
CA ALA A 210 -3.16 -8.84 6.38
C ALA A 210 -4.17 -9.53 5.46
N HIS A 211 -3.77 -10.65 4.88
CA HIS A 211 -4.62 -11.51 4.08
C HIS A 211 -4.45 -12.97 4.52
N GLY A 212 -5.54 -13.75 4.49
CA GLY A 212 -5.55 -15.17 4.87
C GLY A 212 -5.64 -15.42 6.37
N LYS A 213 -5.45 -16.70 6.74
CA LYS A 213 -5.76 -17.19 8.09
C LYS A 213 -4.58 -17.15 9.07
N GLY A 214 -3.39 -16.70 8.63
CA GLY A 214 -2.19 -16.72 9.46
C GLY A 214 -1.75 -18.14 9.84
N ARG A 215 -0.71 -18.23 10.67
CA ARG A 215 -0.09 -19.53 11.03
C ARG A 215 -1.01 -20.47 11.81
N ASN A 216 -1.88 -19.91 12.65
CA ASN A 216 -2.73 -20.69 13.56
C ASN A 216 -4.15 -20.93 12.99
N GLY A 217 -4.41 -20.60 11.72
CA GLY A 217 -5.71 -20.75 11.08
C GLY A 217 -6.79 -19.78 11.59
N LYS A 218 -6.47 -18.89 12.55
CA LYS A 218 -7.38 -17.94 13.20
C LYS A 218 -7.22 -16.48 12.75
N GLY A 219 -6.33 -16.23 11.81
CA GLY A 219 -5.95 -14.90 11.33
C GLY A 219 -4.56 -14.47 11.80
N TRP A 220 -4.11 -13.35 11.27
CA TRP A 220 -2.89 -12.69 11.69
C TRP A 220 -3.13 -11.93 13.00
N VAL A 221 -2.18 -12.03 13.93
CA VAL A 221 -2.23 -11.32 15.20
C VAL A 221 -1.16 -10.25 15.20
N CYS A 222 -1.56 -9.00 15.35
CA CYS A 222 -0.67 -7.87 15.54
C CYS A 222 -0.67 -7.50 17.03
N LEU A 223 0.49 -7.53 17.67
CA LEU A 223 0.66 -7.06 19.03
C LEU A 223 0.99 -5.56 19.00
N LEU A 224 0.09 -4.76 19.53
CA LEU A 224 0.36 -3.35 19.77
C LEU A 224 1.12 -3.26 21.10
N TYR A 225 2.44 -3.01 21.04
CA TYR A 225 3.20 -2.61 22.21
C TYR A 225 2.95 -1.12 22.43
N THR A 226 2.07 -0.81 23.36
CA THR A 226 2.04 0.54 23.92
C THR A 226 3.22 0.64 24.88
N SER A 227 4.27 1.38 24.51
CA SER A 227 5.20 1.87 25.54
C SER A 227 4.36 2.64 26.55
N PRO A 228 4.49 2.38 27.86
CA PRO A 228 3.77 3.16 28.84
C PRO A 228 4.06 4.64 28.58
N SER A 229 3.01 5.42 28.37
CA SER A 229 3.16 6.86 28.21
C SER A 229 3.84 7.41 29.46
N PRO A 230 4.75 8.40 29.36
CA PRO A 230 5.26 9.08 30.54
C PRO A 230 4.16 9.61 31.47
N ARG A 231 2.92 9.75 30.98
CA ARG A 231 1.73 10.09 31.77
C ARG A 231 1.18 8.93 32.58
N ASP A 232 1.42 7.68 32.18
CA ASP A 232 0.90 6.50 32.89
C ASP A 232 1.71 6.22 34.16
N GLY A 233 2.95 6.72 34.27
CA GLY A 233 3.78 6.64 35.46
C GLY A 233 3.45 7.65 36.55
N LEU A 234 2.50 8.55 36.34
CA LEU A 234 2.07 9.56 37.32
C LEU A 234 0.76 9.18 38.04
N LEU A 235 0.22 7.99 37.80
CA LEU A 235 -1.04 7.49 38.41
C LEU A 235 -0.84 6.26 39.31
N SER A 236 0.38 5.96 39.71
CA SER A 236 0.69 4.89 40.70
C SER A 236 1.13 5.46 42.00
#